data_b008ceea129579985036802c8b1de595
#
_entry.id   b008ceea129579985036802c8b1de595
#
_cell.length_a   1.000
_cell.length_b   1.000
_cell.length_c   1.000
_cell.angle_alpha   90.00
_cell.angle_beta   90.00
_cell.angle_gamma   90.00
#
_symmetry.space_group_name_H-M   'P 1'
#
loop_
_entity.id
_entity.type
_entity.pdbx_description
1 polymer ?
#
loop_
_entity_poly.entity_id
_entity_poly.type
_entity_poly.pdbx_seq_one_letter_code
_entity_poly.pdbx_strand_id
1 'polypeptide(L)' 'MTGARVIRAAGALVEAAPLPQAALYEIVRVGHRRLLGEVIRIQGEVATVQV' A
#
# COMPACT_ATOMS: atom_id res chain seq x y z
N MET A 1 -6.30 13.34 3.95
CA MET A 1 -5.22 12.48 3.50
C MET A 1 -4.87 11.46 4.55
N THR A 2 -4.67 10.30 4.16
CA THR A 2 -4.38 9.23 5.09
C THR A 2 -2.97 9.34 5.61
N GLY A 3 -2.71 9.00 6.80
CA GLY A 3 -1.38 8.91 7.32
C GLY A 3 -0.78 7.52 7.17
N ALA A 4 -1.07 6.84 6.06
CA ALA A 4 -0.56 5.50 5.87
C ALA A 4 0.96 5.50 5.77
N ARG A 5 1.57 4.50 6.35
CA ARG A 5 3.01 4.30 6.35
C ARG A 5 3.34 2.95 5.76
N VAL A 6 4.49 2.89 5.11
CA VAL A 6 5.07 1.61 4.75
C VAL A 6 5.56 0.95 6.04
N ILE A 7 4.97 -0.18 6.38
CA ILE A 7 5.35 -0.89 7.59
C ILE A 7 6.24 -2.09 7.30
N ARG A 8 6.31 -2.51 6.03
CA ARG A 8 7.13 -3.64 5.65
C ARG A 8 7.35 -3.61 4.15
N ALA A 9 8.53 -3.99 3.71
CA ALA A 9 8.84 -4.05 2.29
C ALA A 9 9.71 -5.28 2.02
N ALA A 10 9.39 -6.00 0.95
CA ALA A 10 10.15 -7.17 0.54
C ALA A 10 10.07 -7.26 -0.98
N GLY A 11 11.20 -7.02 -1.65
CA GLY A 11 11.22 -6.96 -3.10
C GLY A 11 10.29 -5.87 -3.61
N ALA A 12 9.39 -6.24 -4.49
CA ALA A 12 8.41 -5.30 -5.06
C ALA A 12 7.12 -5.24 -4.25
N LEU A 13 7.03 -5.95 -3.12
CA LEU A 13 5.83 -5.95 -2.29
C LEU A 13 6.03 -5.06 -1.09
N VAL A 14 5.04 -4.23 -0.82
CA VAL A 14 5.06 -3.28 0.28
C VAL A 14 3.77 -3.43 1.06
N GLU A 15 3.88 -3.52 2.38
CA GLU A 15 2.71 -3.46 3.25
C GLU A 15 2.61 -2.07 3.83
N ALA A 16 1.43 -1.48 3.74
CA ALA A 16 1.18 -0.14 4.24
C ALA A 16 -0.05 -0.13 5.13
N ALA A 17 0.00 0.66 6.19
CA ALA A 17 -1.08 0.79 7.15
C ALA A 17 -1.01 2.15 7.82
N PRO A 18 -2.15 2.68 8.29
CA PRO A 18 -3.49 2.14 8.09
C PRO A 18 -4.07 2.57 6.74
N LEU A 19 -4.70 1.65 6.03
CA LEU A 19 -5.40 1.95 4.78
C LEU A 19 -6.79 1.32 4.82
N PRO A 20 -7.66 1.78 5.71
CA PRO A 20 -8.94 1.10 5.91
C PRO A 20 -9.89 1.21 4.72
N GLN A 21 -9.64 2.16 3.84
CA GLN A 21 -10.50 2.38 2.68
C GLN A 21 -9.86 1.92 1.37
N ALA A 22 -8.73 1.23 1.45
CA ALA A 22 -8.10 0.72 0.24
C ALA A 22 -8.99 -0.36 -0.39
N ALA A 23 -8.94 -0.44 -1.70
CA ALA A 23 -9.68 -1.46 -2.44
C ALA A 23 -8.70 -2.28 -3.26
N LEU A 24 -9.04 -3.56 -3.48
CA LEU A 24 -8.23 -4.42 -4.32
C LEU A 24 -8.08 -3.81 -5.71
N TYR A 25 -6.88 -3.91 -6.25
CA TYR A 25 -6.50 -3.41 -7.57
C TYR A 25 -6.52 -1.89 -7.69
N GLU A 26 -6.71 -1.19 -6.58
CA GLU A 26 -6.59 0.25 -6.55
C GLU A 26 -5.13 0.65 -6.79
N ILE A 27 -4.93 1.73 -7.54
CA ILE A 27 -3.60 2.26 -7.79
C ILE A 27 -3.28 3.28 -6.71
N VAL A 28 -2.13 3.13 -6.09
CA VAL A 28 -1.68 4.03 -5.02
C VAL A 28 -0.27 4.50 -5.31
N ARG A 29 0.15 5.54 -4.60
CA ARG A 29 1.51 6.07 -4.71
C ARG A 29 2.27 5.74 -3.46
N VAL A 30 3.48 5.23 -3.63
CA VAL A 30 4.27 4.68 -2.54
C VAL A 30 5.59 5.42 -2.40
N GLY A 31 5.88 5.84 -1.18
CA GLY A 31 7.15 6.42 -0.81
C GLY A 31 7.36 7.85 -1.27
N HIS A 32 8.55 8.36 -1.03
CA HIS A 32 8.89 9.73 -1.36
C HIS A 32 8.89 9.99 -2.86
N ARG A 33 9.20 8.98 -3.65
CA ARG A 33 9.24 9.10 -5.11
C ARG A 33 7.87 8.92 -5.73
N ARG A 34 6.86 8.63 -4.93
CA ARG A 34 5.49 8.43 -5.39
C ARG A 34 5.41 7.39 -6.50
N LEU A 35 6.09 6.27 -6.31
CA LEU A 35 6.03 5.17 -7.25
C LEU A 35 4.63 4.62 -7.28
N LEU A 36 4.16 4.27 -8.47
CA LEU A 36 2.84 3.69 -8.60
C LEU A 36 2.86 2.24 -8.14
N GLY A 37 1.83 1.87 -7.41
CA GLY A 37 1.66 0.51 -6.96
C GLY A 37 0.21 0.11 -7.05
N GLU A 38 -0.03 -1.19 -7.03
CA GLU A 38 -1.38 -1.74 -7.10
C GLU A 38 -1.65 -2.52 -5.83
N VAL A 39 -2.81 -2.27 -5.22
CA VAL A 39 -3.23 -2.99 -4.03
C VAL A 39 -3.65 -4.39 -4.43
N ILE A 40 -2.94 -5.39 -3.94
CA ILE A 40 -3.21 -6.79 -4.32
C ILE A 40 -3.77 -7.62 -3.17
N ARG A 41 -3.76 -7.09 -1.96
CA ARG A 41 -4.26 -7.81 -0.80
C ARG A 41 -4.64 -6.83 0.28
N ILE A 42 -5.72 -7.11 0.98
CA ILE A 42 -6.17 -6.30 2.09
C ILE A 42 -6.44 -7.22 3.27
N GLN A 43 -5.92 -6.84 4.43
CA GLN A 43 -6.11 -7.57 5.66
C GLN A 43 -6.31 -6.55 6.78
N GLY A 44 -7.58 -6.33 7.14
CA GLY A 44 -7.89 -5.29 8.10
C GLY A 44 -7.51 -3.93 7.54
N GLU A 45 -6.65 -3.22 8.25
CA GLU A 45 -6.18 -1.90 7.82
C GLU A 45 -4.85 -1.98 7.09
N VAL A 46 -4.36 -3.18 6.82
CA VAL A 46 -3.09 -3.36 6.13
C VAL A 46 -3.35 -3.71 4.68
N ALA A 47 -2.74 -2.97 3.79
CA ALA A 47 -2.82 -3.25 2.36
C ALA A 47 -1.45 -3.69 1.87
N THR A 48 -1.42 -4.75 1.08
CA THR A 48 -0.21 -5.18 0.39
C THR A 48 -0.26 -4.60 -1.02
N VAL A 49 0.81 -3.92 -1.38
CA VAL A 49 0.90 -3.17 -2.62
C VAL A 49 2.06 -3.72 -3.43
N GLN A 50 1.81 -3.99 -4.69
CA GLN A 50 2.86 -4.37 -5.62
C GLN A 50 3.29 -3.12 -6.37
N VAL A 51 4.52 -2.77 -6.18
CA VAL A 51 5.09 -1.56 -6.77
C VAL A 51 5.68 -1.84 -8.16
#